data_c3fa0bb6c610c8da742c2e41d19d53c3
#
_entry.id   c3fa0bb6c610c8da742c2e41d19d53c3
#
_cell.length_a   1.000
_cell.length_b   1.000
_cell.length_c   1.000
_cell.angle_alpha   90.00
_cell.angle_beta   90.00
_cell.angle_gamma   90.00
#
_symmetry.space_group_name_H-M   'P 1'
#
loop_
_entity.id
_entity.type
_entity.pdbx_description
1 polymer ?
#
loop_
_entity_poly.entity_id
_entity_poly.type
_entity_poly.pdbx_seq_one_letter_code
_entity_poly.pdbx_strand_id
1 'polypeptide(L)'
;MTKLRISIVQYLNTAPLVWGFTNGPLRGKYDLSFTVPSQCAEDLRSGRADVAIIPAIEYQRIDDLVILQDMAIASKRQVRSLLVIAKKPIEQVKSFALDAGSRSTQTLTRILCAEKWKIAPQFFESPPDLPAMLQQADAALIIGDPALRISVGIEKESRPVTEGQATCPAATLGITSAEMLYVYDVVGEWRSLTGLPAVLAVWAAKRDVATPEVAADFLASRDFGLSRIPEICFDAAHELELPQPTLESYLRNNIDFSLDEENRRGLELYFAHAAKLGLIPQAKPNEWAATKAEAVKL
;
A
#
# COMPACT_ATOMS: atom_id res chain seq x y z
N MET A 1 -16.04 -29.64 1.21
CA MET A 1 -15.42 -28.71 0.28
C MET A 1 -14.21 -28.09 0.97
N THR A 2 -13.07 -28.01 0.30
CA THR A 2 -11.90 -27.29 0.81
C THR A 2 -12.22 -25.79 0.84
N LYS A 3 -11.86 -25.12 1.95
CA LYS A 3 -12.03 -23.66 2.05
C LYS A 3 -11.11 -22.96 1.07
N LEU A 4 -11.55 -21.84 0.52
CA LEU A 4 -10.66 -20.95 -0.25
C LEU A 4 -9.61 -20.36 0.66
N ARG A 5 -8.38 -20.29 0.17
CA ARG A 5 -7.20 -19.79 0.86
C ARG A 5 -6.99 -18.34 0.52
N ILE A 6 -6.89 -17.49 1.53
CA ILE A 6 -6.73 -16.05 1.37
C ILE A 6 -5.40 -15.61 1.96
N SER A 7 -4.53 -14.98 1.16
CA SER A 7 -3.29 -14.37 1.63
C SER A 7 -3.48 -12.87 1.87
N ILE A 8 -3.14 -12.42 3.07
CA ILE A 8 -3.51 -11.11 3.62
C ILE A 8 -2.25 -10.37 4.06
N VAL A 9 -2.18 -9.10 3.72
CA VAL A 9 -1.11 -8.21 4.19
C VAL A 9 -1.31 -7.92 5.68
N GLN A 10 -0.27 -8.16 6.48
CA GLN A 10 -0.28 -7.97 7.94
C GLN A 10 0.12 -6.53 8.32
N TYR A 11 -0.63 -5.54 7.81
CA TYR A 11 -0.49 -4.14 8.21
C TYR A 11 -1.83 -3.59 8.68
N LEU A 12 -1.80 -2.57 9.53
CA LEU A 12 -3.00 -1.93 10.07
C LEU A 12 -3.99 -1.50 8.98
N ASN A 13 -3.49 -0.97 7.86
CA ASN A 13 -4.33 -0.51 6.76
C ASN A 13 -5.11 -1.63 6.05
N THR A 14 -4.78 -2.89 6.29
CA THR A 14 -5.53 -4.04 5.76
C THR A 14 -6.62 -4.51 6.74
N ALA A 15 -6.47 -4.23 8.03
CA ALA A 15 -7.37 -4.75 9.07
C ALA A 15 -8.85 -4.47 8.80
N PRO A 16 -9.29 -3.26 8.36
CA PRO A 16 -10.69 -3.02 8.04
C PRO A 16 -11.24 -3.91 6.91
N LEU A 17 -10.41 -4.27 5.93
CA LEU A 17 -10.84 -5.11 4.80
C LEU A 17 -11.14 -6.56 5.23
N VAL A 18 -10.49 -7.03 6.30
CA VAL A 18 -10.53 -8.43 6.72
C VAL A 18 -11.24 -8.68 8.06
N TRP A 19 -11.68 -7.61 8.74
CA TRP A 19 -12.26 -7.73 10.07
C TRP A 19 -13.51 -8.62 10.12
N GLY A 20 -14.28 -8.65 9.05
CA GLY A 20 -15.43 -9.57 8.90
C GLY A 20 -15.01 -11.03 8.86
N PHE A 21 -13.82 -11.35 8.34
CA PHE A 21 -13.29 -12.71 8.30
C PHE A 21 -12.64 -13.15 9.62
N THR A 22 -12.04 -12.22 10.36
CA THR A 22 -11.33 -12.51 11.60
C THR A 22 -12.22 -12.42 12.83
N ASN A 23 -13.05 -11.38 12.94
CA ASN A 23 -13.82 -11.00 14.13
C ASN A 23 -15.34 -10.91 13.88
N GLY A 24 -15.76 -11.09 12.62
CA GLY A 24 -17.15 -10.86 12.20
C GLY A 24 -17.91 -12.11 11.76
N PRO A 25 -19.03 -11.91 11.06
CA PRO A 25 -19.95 -13.00 10.68
C PRO A 25 -19.37 -13.99 9.67
N LEU A 26 -18.26 -13.67 9.00
CA LEU A 26 -17.62 -14.55 8.03
C LEU A 26 -16.46 -15.36 8.64
N ARG A 27 -16.29 -15.30 9.96
CA ARG A 27 -15.24 -16.03 10.68
C ARG A 27 -15.30 -17.52 10.41
N GLY A 28 -14.16 -18.08 10.00
CA GLY A 28 -14.04 -19.52 9.73
C GLY A 28 -14.59 -19.96 8.37
N LYS A 29 -15.13 -19.07 7.53
CA LYS A 29 -15.57 -19.39 6.16
C LYS A 29 -14.39 -19.68 5.24
N TYR A 30 -13.27 -18.98 5.42
CA TYR A 30 -12.06 -19.03 4.61
C TYR A 30 -10.84 -19.51 5.42
N ASP A 31 -9.80 -19.94 4.72
CA ASP A 31 -8.49 -20.25 5.31
C ASP A 31 -7.58 -19.04 5.12
N LEU A 32 -7.19 -18.37 6.21
CA LEU A 32 -6.51 -17.07 6.19
C LEU A 32 -5.04 -17.24 6.54
N SER A 33 -4.17 -16.60 5.77
CA SER A 33 -2.74 -16.46 6.06
C SER A 33 -2.34 -14.98 6.04
N PHE A 34 -1.42 -14.59 6.93
CA PHE A 34 -0.97 -13.20 7.08
C PHE A 34 0.52 -13.10 6.80
N THR A 35 0.92 -12.15 5.96
CA THR A 35 2.30 -11.98 5.54
C THR A 35 2.57 -10.57 4.98
N VAL A 36 3.74 -10.34 4.38
CA VAL A 36 4.10 -9.08 3.73
C VAL A 36 3.53 -8.98 2.31
N PRO A 37 3.34 -7.75 1.76
CA PRO A 37 2.67 -7.56 0.46
C PRO A 37 3.30 -8.35 -0.70
N SER A 38 4.63 -8.39 -0.77
CA SER A 38 5.33 -9.14 -1.82
C SER A 38 5.08 -10.65 -1.73
N GLN A 39 4.96 -11.19 -0.51
CA GLN A 39 4.67 -12.62 -0.30
C GLN A 39 3.22 -12.96 -0.65
N CYS A 40 2.25 -12.07 -0.39
CA CYS A 40 0.87 -12.26 -0.83
C CYS A 40 0.79 -12.48 -2.36
N ALA A 41 1.55 -11.70 -3.13
CA ALA A 41 1.64 -11.86 -4.58
C ALA A 41 2.28 -13.21 -4.98
N GLU A 42 3.34 -13.64 -4.27
CA GLU A 42 3.95 -14.96 -4.53
C GLU A 42 3.03 -16.12 -4.16
N ASP A 43 2.23 -15.99 -3.09
CA ASP A 43 1.26 -17.02 -2.70
C ASP A 43 0.18 -17.18 -3.79
N LEU A 44 -0.29 -16.06 -4.34
CA LEU A 44 -1.27 -16.09 -5.43
C LEU A 44 -0.64 -16.65 -6.73
N ARG A 45 0.57 -16.20 -7.09
CA ARG A 45 1.30 -16.67 -8.29
C ARG A 45 1.58 -18.17 -8.24
N SER A 46 2.02 -18.67 -7.10
CA SER A 46 2.35 -20.10 -6.92
C SER A 46 1.15 -21.00 -6.65
N GLY A 47 -0.06 -20.45 -6.54
CA GLY A 47 -1.26 -21.21 -6.21
C GLY A 47 -1.34 -21.65 -4.75
N ARG A 48 -0.58 -21.07 -3.84
CA ARG A 48 -0.73 -21.25 -2.39
C ARG A 48 -1.94 -20.50 -1.85
N ALA A 49 -2.33 -19.40 -2.48
CA ALA A 49 -3.57 -18.67 -2.23
C ALA A 49 -4.48 -18.68 -3.46
N ASP A 50 -5.78 -18.63 -3.24
CA ASP A 50 -6.81 -18.53 -4.27
C ASP A 50 -7.26 -17.10 -4.47
N VAL A 51 -7.23 -16.30 -3.39
CA VAL A 51 -7.46 -14.85 -3.35
C VAL A 51 -6.36 -14.21 -2.51
N ALA A 52 -5.87 -13.05 -2.90
CA ALA A 52 -4.89 -12.31 -2.10
C ALA A 52 -5.07 -10.80 -2.25
N ILE A 53 -4.72 -10.05 -1.19
CA ILE A 53 -4.48 -8.63 -1.34
C ILE A 53 -3.03 -8.45 -1.79
N ILE A 54 -2.84 -7.97 -3.01
CA ILE A 54 -1.52 -7.89 -3.63
C ILE A 54 -1.15 -6.43 -3.94
N PRO A 55 0.15 -6.11 -4.00
CA PRO A 55 0.60 -4.85 -4.56
C PRO A 55 -0.02 -4.65 -5.94
N ALA A 56 -0.59 -3.47 -6.21
CA ALA A 56 -1.35 -3.21 -7.44
C ALA A 56 -0.55 -3.54 -8.72
N ILE A 57 0.77 -3.28 -8.74
CA ILE A 57 1.62 -3.60 -9.89
C ILE A 57 1.69 -5.10 -10.19
N GLU A 58 1.52 -5.96 -9.20
CA GLU A 58 1.58 -7.41 -9.39
C GLU A 58 0.39 -7.95 -10.19
N TYR A 59 -0.74 -7.24 -10.18
CA TYR A 59 -1.84 -7.55 -11.10
C TYR A 59 -1.36 -7.54 -12.56
N GLN A 60 -0.47 -6.63 -12.93
CA GLN A 60 0.09 -6.54 -14.28
C GLN A 60 1.13 -7.63 -14.60
N ARG A 61 1.67 -8.30 -13.57
CA ARG A 61 2.77 -9.28 -13.65
C ARG A 61 2.32 -10.73 -13.46
N ILE A 62 1.09 -10.94 -13.01
CA ILE A 62 0.52 -12.28 -12.80
C ILE A 62 -0.64 -12.45 -13.76
N ASP A 63 -0.61 -13.53 -14.54
CA ASP A 63 -1.65 -13.84 -15.50
C ASP A 63 -2.89 -14.46 -14.85
N ASP A 64 -4.02 -14.50 -15.58
CA ASP A 64 -5.29 -15.13 -15.20
C ASP A 64 -5.92 -14.65 -13.88
N LEU A 65 -5.64 -13.39 -13.52
CA LEU A 65 -6.26 -12.75 -12.37
C LEU A 65 -7.39 -11.80 -12.77
N VAL A 66 -8.36 -11.69 -11.88
CA VAL A 66 -9.36 -10.61 -11.85
C VAL A 66 -9.27 -9.83 -10.56
N ILE A 67 -9.63 -8.55 -10.60
CA ILE A 67 -9.68 -7.67 -9.43
C ILE A 67 -11.10 -7.73 -8.85
N LEU A 68 -11.21 -7.94 -7.53
CA LEU A 68 -12.48 -7.79 -6.83
C LEU A 68 -12.86 -6.30 -6.80
N GLN A 69 -14.09 -5.99 -7.26
CA GLN A 69 -14.54 -4.62 -7.45
C GLN A 69 -14.74 -3.87 -6.12
N ASP A 70 -14.78 -2.55 -6.23
CA ASP A 70 -15.23 -1.59 -5.22
C ASP A 70 -14.43 -1.56 -3.91
N MET A 71 -13.29 -2.25 -3.84
CA MET A 71 -12.41 -2.24 -2.67
C MET A 71 -10.94 -2.29 -3.02
N ALA A 72 -10.14 -1.51 -2.30
CA ALA A 72 -8.69 -1.44 -2.46
C ALA A 72 -8.04 -0.91 -1.17
N ILE A 73 -6.73 -0.86 -1.13
CA ILE A 73 -5.98 0.07 -0.28
C ILE A 73 -5.48 1.18 -1.20
N ALA A 74 -6.08 2.34 -1.07
CA ALA A 74 -5.77 3.53 -1.84
C ALA A 74 -5.58 4.74 -0.91
N SER A 75 -5.13 5.86 -1.46
CA SER A 75 -5.15 7.14 -0.76
C SER A 75 -5.33 8.28 -1.75
N LYS A 76 -6.20 9.22 -1.38
CA LYS A 76 -6.55 10.39 -2.21
C LYS A 76 -5.68 11.61 -1.95
N ARG A 77 -4.84 11.58 -0.90
CA ARG A 77 -3.97 12.70 -0.53
C ARG A 77 -2.62 12.15 -0.05
N GLN A 78 -2.31 12.31 1.23
CA GLN A 78 -1.15 11.73 1.90
C GLN A 78 -1.51 10.41 2.55
N VAL A 79 -0.62 9.43 2.48
CA VAL A 79 -0.87 8.10 3.06
C VAL A 79 -0.19 7.92 4.42
N ARG A 80 0.84 8.67 4.72
CA ARG A 80 1.64 8.63 5.97
C ARG A 80 2.41 7.34 6.23
N SER A 81 2.04 6.26 5.59
CA SER A 81 2.65 4.93 5.73
C SER A 81 3.49 4.49 4.55
N LEU A 82 3.83 5.41 3.64
CA LEU A 82 4.76 5.20 2.52
C LEU A 82 5.65 6.42 2.40
N LEU A 83 6.86 6.32 2.93
CA LEU A 83 7.76 7.46 3.07
C LEU A 83 9.08 7.22 2.34
N VAL A 84 9.53 8.23 1.60
CA VAL A 84 10.93 8.38 1.21
C VAL A 84 11.59 9.30 2.23
N ILE A 85 12.68 8.83 2.82
CA ILE A 85 13.50 9.57 3.79
C ILE A 85 14.89 9.71 3.19
N ALA A 86 15.37 10.95 3.04
CA ALA A 86 16.61 11.26 2.36
C ALA A 86 17.54 12.11 3.24
N LYS A 87 18.85 11.86 3.12
CA LYS A 87 19.92 12.62 3.81
C LYS A 87 20.18 13.99 3.17
N LYS A 88 19.66 14.24 1.99
CA LYS A 88 19.83 15.46 1.20
C LYS A 88 18.56 15.76 0.40
N PRO A 89 18.40 16.99 -0.16
CA PRO A 89 17.32 17.31 -1.07
C PRO A 89 17.18 16.26 -2.18
N ILE A 90 15.94 15.94 -2.57
CA ILE A 90 15.65 14.81 -3.45
C ILE A 90 16.38 14.89 -4.80
N GLU A 91 16.59 16.11 -5.31
CA GLU A 91 17.27 16.38 -6.59
C GLU A 91 18.76 16.01 -6.56
N GLN A 92 19.33 15.82 -5.36
CA GLN A 92 20.73 15.45 -5.15
C GLN A 92 20.93 13.97 -4.84
N VAL A 93 19.84 13.20 -4.72
CA VAL A 93 19.86 11.78 -4.36
C VAL A 93 20.38 10.97 -5.53
N LYS A 94 21.42 10.13 -5.27
CA LYS A 94 22.06 9.27 -6.27
C LYS A 94 21.86 7.78 -6.01
N SER A 95 21.36 7.42 -4.81
CA SER A 95 21.11 6.03 -4.44
C SER A 95 19.90 5.90 -3.54
N PHE A 96 19.10 4.85 -3.77
CA PHE A 96 17.90 4.50 -3.01
C PHE A 96 17.99 3.08 -2.50
N ALA A 97 17.79 2.89 -1.19
CA ALA A 97 17.44 1.62 -0.59
C ALA A 97 15.91 1.49 -0.60
N LEU A 98 15.40 0.45 -1.23
CA LEU A 98 13.97 0.19 -1.38
C LEU A 98 13.54 -0.96 -0.48
N ASP A 99 12.49 -0.77 0.32
CA ASP A 99 11.88 -1.81 1.13
C ASP A 99 11.46 -3.01 0.27
N ALA A 100 12.08 -4.17 0.51
CA ALA A 100 11.88 -5.41 -0.25
C ALA A 100 10.44 -5.98 -0.15
N GLY A 101 9.68 -5.57 0.86
CA GLY A 101 8.28 -5.94 1.03
C GLY A 101 7.32 -5.24 0.07
N SER A 102 7.75 -4.16 -0.61
CA SER A 102 6.86 -3.26 -1.34
C SER A 102 7.14 -3.18 -2.83
N ARG A 103 6.39 -3.89 -3.65
CA ARG A 103 6.55 -3.83 -5.11
C ARG A 103 5.86 -2.64 -5.77
N SER A 104 4.63 -2.31 -5.35
CA SER A 104 3.92 -1.14 -5.90
C SER A 104 4.62 0.16 -5.55
N THR A 105 5.03 0.34 -4.29
CA THR A 105 5.64 1.60 -3.88
C THR A 105 7.05 1.76 -4.44
N GLN A 106 7.81 0.67 -4.60
CA GLN A 106 9.08 0.70 -5.34
C GLN A 106 8.87 1.19 -6.78
N THR A 107 7.87 0.65 -7.49
CA THR A 107 7.53 1.08 -8.85
C THR A 107 7.10 2.55 -8.87
N LEU A 108 6.25 2.98 -7.92
CA LEU A 108 5.79 4.35 -7.80
C LEU A 108 6.96 5.32 -7.52
N THR A 109 7.89 4.95 -6.63
CA THR A 109 9.10 5.73 -6.35
C THR A 109 9.99 5.88 -7.59
N ARG A 110 10.15 4.83 -8.40
CA ARG A 110 10.88 4.91 -9.68
C ARG A 110 10.21 5.84 -10.67
N ILE A 111 8.87 5.83 -10.75
CA ILE A 111 8.10 6.78 -11.56
C ILE A 111 8.33 8.21 -11.08
N LEU A 112 8.26 8.45 -9.76
CA LEU A 112 8.51 9.78 -9.19
C LEU A 112 9.94 10.26 -9.47
N CYS A 113 10.94 9.41 -9.34
CA CYS A 113 12.32 9.75 -9.71
C CYS A 113 12.41 10.21 -11.16
N ALA A 114 11.83 9.48 -12.10
CA ALA A 114 11.92 9.78 -13.52
C ALA A 114 11.04 10.98 -13.95
N GLU A 115 9.79 11.00 -13.49
CA GLU A 115 8.78 11.92 -14.04
C GLU A 115 8.63 13.21 -13.24
N LYS A 116 8.82 13.18 -11.91
CA LYS A 116 8.67 14.35 -11.05
C LYS A 116 10.01 14.94 -10.64
N TRP A 117 10.86 14.15 -9.99
CA TRP A 117 12.11 14.63 -9.43
C TRP A 117 13.23 14.74 -10.45
N LYS A 118 13.06 14.13 -11.65
CA LYS A 118 14.00 14.19 -12.78
C LYS A 118 15.40 13.71 -12.41
N ILE A 119 15.47 12.63 -11.63
CA ILE A 119 16.71 11.98 -11.21
C ILE A 119 16.73 10.53 -11.67
N ALA A 120 17.95 9.98 -11.81
CA ALA A 120 18.19 8.58 -12.20
C ALA A 120 19.15 7.92 -11.19
N PRO A 121 18.69 7.69 -9.94
CA PRO A 121 19.53 7.10 -8.91
C PRO A 121 19.75 5.60 -9.13
N GLN A 122 20.78 5.04 -8.48
CA GLN A 122 20.90 3.61 -8.32
C GLN A 122 19.89 3.09 -7.29
N PHE A 123 19.24 1.96 -7.58
CA PHE A 123 18.25 1.34 -6.69
C PHE A 123 18.73 -0.04 -6.27
N PHE A 124 18.56 -0.36 -5.00
CA PHE A 124 18.75 -1.71 -4.46
C PHE A 124 17.70 -2.02 -3.41
N GLU A 125 17.34 -3.30 -3.29
CA GLU A 125 16.39 -3.75 -2.28
C GLU A 125 17.10 -3.96 -0.94
N SER A 126 16.39 -3.66 0.15
CA SER A 126 16.88 -3.81 1.51
C SER A 126 15.75 -4.27 2.44
N PRO A 127 16.05 -5.01 3.50
CA PRO A 127 15.13 -5.16 4.63
C PRO A 127 14.72 -3.77 5.18
N PRO A 128 13.52 -3.62 5.78
CA PRO A 128 13.00 -2.34 6.27
C PRO A 128 13.65 -1.87 7.59
N ASP A 129 14.93 -1.65 7.57
CA ASP A 129 15.74 -1.08 8.65
C ASP A 129 16.26 0.29 8.22
N LEU A 130 15.54 1.36 8.59
CA LEU A 130 15.84 2.71 8.14
C LEU A 130 17.28 3.16 8.44
N PRO A 131 17.84 2.98 9.67
CA PRO A 131 19.24 3.30 9.93
C PRO A 131 20.21 2.57 9.00
N ALA A 132 20.05 1.26 8.81
CA ALA A 132 20.92 0.47 7.94
C ALA A 132 20.76 0.87 6.46
N MET A 133 19.54 1.18 6.02
CA MET A 133 19.27 1.65 4.66
C MET A 133 19.96 2.99 4.39
N LEU A 134 19.88 3.95 5.30
CA LEU A 134 20.52 5.27 5.15
C LEU A 134 22.04 5.24 5.33
N GLN A 135 22.61 4.21 5.94
CA GLN A 135 24.06 4.00 5.92
C GLN A 135 24.56 3.64 4.50
N GLN A 136 23.76 2.92 3.72
CA GLN A 136 24.13 2.40 2.40
C GLN A 136 23.68 3.29 1.25
N ALA A 137 22.64 4.11 1.45
CA ALA A 137 22.04 4.95 0.41
C ALA A 137 21.85 6.41 0.83
N ASP A 138 21.65 7.28 -0.16
CA ASP A 138 21.27 8.67 0.05
C ASP A 138 19.82 8.81 0.54
N ALA A 139 18.96 7.89 0.12
CA ALA A 139 17.55 7.86 0.50
C ALA A 139 17.05 6.42 0.73
N ALA A 140 16.03 6.28 1.56
CA ALA A 140 15.36 5.03 1.87
C ALA A 140 13.85 5.13 1.64
N LEU A 141 13.26 4.10 1.05
CA LEU A 141 11.81 3.90 1.00
C LEU A 141 11.40 2.94 2.10
N ILE A 142 10.51 3.37 2.98
CA ILE A 142 9.92 2.56 4.07
C ILE A 142 8.40 2.54 3.90
N ILE A 143 7.77 1.38 4.16
CA ILE A 143 6.32 1.20 4.03
C ILE A 143 5.66 0.64 5.29
N GLY A 144 4.32 0.68 5.28
CA GLY A 144 3.46 0.02 6.26
C GLY A 144 3.55 0.62 7.66
N ASP A 145 3.34 -0.21 8.67
CA ASP A 145 3.32 0.22 10.05
C ASP A 145 4.65 0.81 10.54
N PRO A 146 5.83 0.33 10.10
CA PRO A 146 7.10 1.02 10.37
C PRO A 146 7.13 2.46 9.86
N ALA A 147 6.67 2.72 8.65
CA ALA A 147 6.59 4.07 8.09
C ALA A 147 5.56 4.94 8.83
N LEU A 148 4.43 4.36 9.25
CA LEU A 148 3.43 5.07 10.04
C LEU A 148 4.00 5.52 11.40
N ARG A 149 4.73 4.65 12.09
CA ARG A 149 5.43 5.02 13.35
C ARG A 149 6.39 6.19 13.14
N ILE A 150 7.17 6.14 12.06
CA ILE A 150 8.07 7.24 11.67
C ILE A 150 7.27 8.51 11.43
N SER A 151 6.20 8.46 10.64
CA SER A 151 5.33 9.61 10.34
C SER A 151 4.80 10.26 11.63
N VAL A 152 4.29 9.47 12.55
CA VAL A 152 3.78 9.97 13.84
C VAL A 152 4.90 10.56 14.71
N GLY A 153 6.07 9.94 14.70
CA GLY A 153 7.24 10.43 15.45
C GLY A 153 7.71 11.81 14.98
N ILE A 154 7.74 12.02 13.67
CA ILE A 154 8.22 13.29 13.11
C ILE A 154 7.18 14.42 13.16
N GLU A 155 5.87 14.13 13.25
CA GLU A 155 4.82 15.17 13.24
C GLU A 155 5.01 16.26 14.31
N LYS A 156 5.55 15.89 15.46
CA LYS A 156 5.80 16.81 16.58
C LYS A 156 7.01 17.71 16.37
N GLU A 157 7.96 17.30 15.57
CA GLU A 157 9.28 17.94 15.41
C GLU A 157 9.55 18.35 13.96
N SER A 158 8.71 17.91 13.00
CA SER A 158 8.89 18.22 11.59
C SER A 158 8.52 19.66 11.26
N ARG A 159 9.23 20.19 10.28
CA ARG A 159 8.86 21.45 9.64
C ARG A 159 8.29 21.13 8.26
N PRO A 160 7.01 21.43 7.99
CA PRO A 160 6.46 21.27 6.66
C PRO A 160 7.18 22.20 5.68
N VAL A 161 7.53 21.65 4.51
CA VAL A 161 8.12 22.39 3.40
C VAL A 161 7.04 22.67 2.36
N THR A 162 6.31 21.63 1.96
CA THR A 162 5.12 21.68 1.11
C THR A 162 4.18 20.56 1.52
N GLU A 163 2.99 20.51 0.92
CA GLU A 163 2.08 19.37 1.14
C GLU A 163 2.80 18.04 0.75
N GLY A 164 2.91 17.11 1.69
CA GLY A 164 3.60 15.83 1.49
C GLY A 164 5.11 15.84 1.71
N GLN A 165 5.71 17.02 2.03
CA GLN A 165 7.15 17.16 2.27
C GLN A 165 7.43 17.81 3.62
N ALA A 166 8.39 17.26 4.35
CA ALA A 166 8.83 17.79 5.64
C ALA A 166 10.33 17.61 5.82
N THR A 167 10.90 18.32 6.79
CA THR A 167 12.25 18.06 7.30
C THR A 167 12.18 17.76 8.79
N CYS A 168 13.02 16.85 9.27
CA CYS A 168 13.13 16.53 10.69
C CYS A 168 14.60 16.26 11.09
N PRO A 169 14.97 16.45 12.36
CA PRO A 169 16.27 16.03 12.85
C PRO A 169 16.43 14.50 12.72
N ALA A 170 17.61 14.03 12.34
CA ALA A 170 17.91 12.59 12.25
C ALA A 170 17.72 11.87 13.61
N ALA A 171 17.99 12.56 14.70
CA ALA A 171 17.78 12.05 16.05
C ALA A 171 16.32 11.68 16.36
N THR A 172 15.33 12.35 15.73
CA THR A 172 13.89 12.02 15.82
C THR A 172 13.59 10.60 15.34
N LEU A 173 14.42 10.09 14.45
CA LEU A 173 14.31 8.74 13.87
C LEU A 173 15.30 7.74 14.47
N GLY A 174 15.90 8.08 15.63
CA GLY A 174 16.89 7.23 16.30
C GLY A 174 18.23 7.13 15.55
N ILE A 175 18.48 8.00 14.59
CA ILE A 175 19.73 8.03 13.83
C ILE A 175 20.71 8.98 14.51
N THR A 176 21.87 8.45 14.88
CA THR A 176 22.94 9.24 15.54
C THR A 176 23.62 10.15 14.51
N SER A 177 22.98 11.28 14.20
CA SER A 177 23.51 12.31 13.31
C SER A 177 22.91 13.66 13.69
N ALA A 178 23.66 14.74 13.55
CA ALA A 178 23.17 16.11 13.71
C ALA A 178 22.48 16.65 12.44
N GLU A 179 22.36 15.82 11.42
CA GLU A 179 21.82 16.22 10.12
C GLU A 179 20.29 16.33 10.15
N MET A 180 19.77 17.15 9.25
CA MET A 180 18.34 17.19 8.93
C MET A 180 18.05 16.18 7.83
N LEU A 181 16.97 15.42 8.02
CA LEU A 181 16.46 14.50 7.00
C LEU A 181 15.28 15.13 6.27
N TYR A 182 15.16 14.80 5.00
CA TYR A 182 14.07 15.19 4.13
C TYR A 182 13.08 14.04 4.03
N VAL A 183 11.80 14.31 4.26
CA VAL A 183 10.74 13.31 4.27
C VAL A 183 9.72 13.64 3.18
N TYR A 184 9.40 12.66 2.36
CA TYR A 184 8.45 12.78 1.26
C TYR A 184 7.39 11.69 1.41
N ASP A 185 6.11 12.08 1.48
CA ASP A 185 4.99 11.14 1.37
C ASP A 185 4.81 10.75 -0.09
N VAL A 186 4.98 9.47 -0.40
CA VAL A 186 5.00 8.96 -1.78
C VAL A 186 3.68 9.23 -2.50
N VAL A 187 2.54 9.13 -1.80
CA VAL A 187 1.22 9.41 -2.40
C VAL A 187 0.98 10.90 -2.56
N GLY A 188 1.42 11.73 -1.61
CA GLY A 188 1.42 13.18 -1.74
C GLY A 188 2.21 13.64 -2.97
N GLU A 189 3.39 13.03 -3.18
CA GLU A 189 4.23 13.30 -4.36
C GLU A 189 3.57 12.83 -5.67
N TRP A 190 2.93 11.65 -5.68
CA TRP A 190 2.15 11.16 -6.81
C TRP A 190 0.99 12.08 -7.16
N ARG A 191 0.20 12.47 -6.15
CA ARG A 191 -0.91 13.40 -6.35
C ARG A 191 -0.46 14.75 -6.90
N SER A 192 0.64 15.28 -6.38
CA SER A 192 1.24 16.52 -6.89
C SER A 192 1.69 16.41 -8.36
N LEU A 193 2.13 15.23 -8.81
CA LEU A 193 2.52 14.97 -10.20
C LEU A 193 1.30 14.84 -11.12
N THR A 194 0.24 14.13 -10.67
CA THR A 194 -0.81 13.61 -11.55
C THR A 194 -2.20 14.20 -11.30
N GLY A 195 -2.43 14.75 -10.11
CA GLY A 195 -3.76 15.17 -9.65
C GLY A 195 -4.68 13.99 -9.25
N LEU A 196 -4.23 12.73 -9.36
CA LEU A 196 -5.03 11.54 -9.11
C LEU A 196 -4.60 10.80 -7.84
N PRO A 197 -5.49 9.99 -7.23
CA PRO A 197 -5.16 9.09 -6.12
C PRO A 197 -4.11 8.05 -6.51
N ALA A 198 -3.49 7.44 -5.50
CA ALA A 198 -2.69 6.24 -5.67
C ALA A 198 -3.43 5.01 -5.13
N VAL A 199 -3.53 3.95 -5.95
CA VAL A 199 -3.98 2.62 -5.52
C VAL A 199 -2.75 1.77 -5.25
N LEU A 200 -2.61 1.33 -4.01
CA LEU A 200 -1.40 0.67 -3.50
C LEU A 200 -1.52 -0.85 -3.55
N ALA A 201 -2.71 -1.36 -3.20
CA ALA A 201 -3.01 -2.79 -3.25
C ALA A 201 -4.46 -3.01 -3.67
N VAL A 202 -4.69 -4.14 -4.34
CA VAL A 202 -6.00 -4.61 -4.78
C VAL A 202 -6.23 -6.05 -4.31
N TRP A 203 -7.48 -6.39 -4.07
CA TRP A 203 -7.87 -7.79 -3.98
C TRP A 203 -7.86 -8.40 -5.36
N ALA A 204 -7.05 -9.41 -5.56
CA ALA A 204 -7.00 -10.19 -6.78
C ALA A 204 -7.29 -11.65 -6.50
N ALA A 205 -7.97 -12.29 -7.44
CA ALA A 205 -8.35 -13.69 -7.34
C ALA A 205 -8.07 -14.39 -8.66
N LYS A 206 -7.88 -15.72 -8.63
CA LYS A 206 -7.96 -16.53 -9.83
C LYS A 206 -9.37 -16.44 -10.40
N ARG A 207 -9.48 -16.40 -11.71
CA ARG A 207 -10.74 -16.19 -12.42
C ARG A 207 -11.84 -17.20 -12.03
N ASP A 208 -11.47 -18.48 -11.86
CA ASP A 208 -12.37 -19.57 -11.54
C ASP A 208 -12.96 -19.52 -10.13
N VAL A 209 -12.33 -18.78 -9.21
CA VAL A 209 -12.81 -18.63 -7.82
C VAL A 209 -13.45 -17.27 -7.53
N ALA A 210 -13.32 -16.30 -8.43
CA ALA A 210 -13.85 -14.94 -8.29
C ALA A 210 -15.35 -14.88 -8.57
N THR A 211 -16.16 -15.66 -7.84
CA THR A 211 -17.61 -15.68 -8.00
C THR A 211 -18.27 -14.44 -7.40
N PRO A 212 -19.49 -14.06 -7.83
CA PRO A 212 -20.25 -12.97 -7.22
C PRO A 212 -20.51 -13.14 -5.74
N GLU A 213 -20.56 -14.39 -5.24
CA GLU A 213 -20.70 -14.67 -3.81
C GLU A 213 -19.40 -14.33 -3.06
N VAL A 214 -18.25 -14.75 -3.59
CA VAL A 214 -16.94 -14.42 -3.01
C VAL A 214 -16.76 -12.89 -2.99
N ALA A 215 -17.03 -12.19 -4.09
CA ALA A 215 -16.93 -10.72 -4.13
C ALA A 215 -17.82 -10.05 -3.08
N ALA A 216 -19.05 -10.55 -2.90
CA ALA A 216 -19.98 -10.03 -1.88
C ALA A 216 -19.47 -10.26 -0.45
N ASP A 217 -18.85 -11.40 -0.15
CA ASP A 217 -18.26 -11.66 1.17
C ASP A 217 -17.11 -10.70 1.49
N PHE A 218 -16.27 -10.38 0.51
CA PHE A 218 -15.17 -9.42 0.70
C PHE A 218 -15.70 -8.00 0.95
N LEU A 219 -16.73 -7.58 0.22
CA LEU A 219 -17.43 -6.31 0.47
C LEU A 219 -18.06 -6.29 1.88
N ALA A 220 -18.75 -7.36 2.26
CA ALA A 220 -19.36 -7.46 3.59
C ALA A 220 -18.30 -7.44 4.71
N SER A 221 -17.13 -8.07 4.49
CA SER A 221 -16.00 -8.02 5.43
C SER A 221 -15.46 -6.61 5.60
N ARG A 222 -15.26 -5.89 4.50
CA ARG A 222 -14.83 -4.47 4.51
C ARG A 222 -15.84 -3.60 5.26
N ASP A 223 -17.12 -3.69 4.90
CA ASP A 223 -18.17 -2.84 5.47
C ASP A 223 -18.32 -3.08 6.97
N PHE A 224 -18.23 -4.35 7.40
CA PHE A 224 -18.17 -4.70 8.82
C PHE A 224 -16.94 -4.07 9.49
N GLY A 225 -15.74 -4.19 8.92
CA GLY A 225 -14.51 -3.63 9.48
C GLY A 225 -14.54 -2.10 9.54
N LEU A 226 -15.06 -1.41 8.52
CA LEU A 226 -15.20 0.05 8.54
C LEU A 226 -16.11 0.53 9.66
N SER A 227 -17.13 -0.25 10.04
CA SER A 227 -17.99 0.05 11.19
C SER A 227 -17.30 -0.20 12.53
N ARG A 228 -16.13 -0.87 12.55
CA ARG A 228 -15.38 -1.31 13.73
C ARG A 228 -13.98 -0.67 13.85
N ILE A 229 -13.72 0.42 13.13
CA ILE A 229 -12.43 1.11 13.20
C ILE A 229 -11.98 1.40 14.65
N PRO A 230 -12.80 1.86 15.59
CA PRO A 230 -12.37 2.06 16.97
C PRO A 230 -11.87 0.78 17.66
N GLU A 231 -12.55 -0.36 17.43
CA GLU A 231 -12.16 -1.66 17.98
C GLU A 231 -10.82 -2.13 17.36
N ILE A 232 -10.69 -2.02 16.03
CA ILE A 232 -9.44 -2.33 15.31
C ILE A 232 -8.28 -1.50 15.85
N CYS A 233 -8.48 -0.21 16.06
CA CYS A 233 -7.44 0.69 16.55
C CYS A 233 -7.12 0.47 18.03
N PHE A 234 -8.10 0.07 18.83
CA PHE A 234 -7.87 -0.32 20.22
C PHE A 234 -6.95 -1.54 20.31
N ASP A 235 -7.23 -2.59 19.52
CA ASP A 235 -6.39 -3.80 19.49
C ASP A 235 -4.97 -3.49 18.97
N ALA A 236 -4.86 -2.66 17.91
CA ALA A 236 -3.58 -2.32 17.29
C ALA A 236 -2.72 -1.34 18.11
N ALA A 237 -3.32 -0.53 18.99
CA ALA A 237 -2.61 0.55 19.71
C ALA A 237 -1.45 0.04 20.55
N HIS A 238 -1.63 -1.11 21.20
CA HIS A 238 -0.60 -1.73 22.01
C HIS A 238 0.54 -2.31 21.17
N GLU A 239 0.22 -3.02 20.09
CA GLU A 239 1.21 -3.66 19.20
C GLU A 239 2.04 -2.60 18.45
N LEU A 240 1.38 -1.55 17.99
CA LEU A 240 2.03 -0.48 17.23
C LEU A 240 2.68 0.59 18.13
N GLU A 241 2.43 0.57 19.44
CA GLU A 241 2.90 1.59 20.37
C GLU A 241 2.49 3.01 19.96
N LEU A 242 1.30 3.15 19.35
CA LEU A 242 0.73 4.40 18.86
C LEU A 242 -0.61 4.69 19.54
N PRO A 243 -0.94 5.97 19.82
CA PRO A 243 -2.24 6.31 20.41
C PRO A 243 -3.40 5.90 19.51
N GLN A 244 -4.43 5.28 20.08
CA GLN A 244 -5.64 4.88 19.35
C GLN A 244 -6.25 6.01 18.48
N PRO A 245 -6.40 7.27 18.96
CA PRO A 245 -6.94 8.36 18.13
C PRO A 245 -6.09 8.65 16.88
N THR A 246 -4.77 8.45 16.96
CA THR A 246 -3.86 8.60 15.82
C THR A 246 -4.10 7.52 14.77
N LEU A 247 -4.30 6.27 15.21
CA LEU A 247 -4.62 5.14 14.32
C LEU A 247 -6.00 5.31 13.68
N GLU A 248 -6.99 5.77 14.42
CA GLU A 248 -8.32 6.07 13.87
C GLU A 248 -8.27 7.18 12.83
N SER A 249 -7.53 8.26 13.11
CA SER A 249 -7.30 9.34 12.15
C SER A 249 -6.62 8.83 10.88
N TYR A 250 -5.61 7.98 11.02
CA TYR A 250 -4.92 7.36 9.89
C TYR A 250 -5.87 6.53 9.02
N LEU A 251 -6.63 5.60 9.62
CA LEU A 251 -7.54 4.74 8.84
C LEU A 251 -8.69 5.51 8.20
N ARG A 252 -9.20 6.59 8.84
CA ARG A 252 -10.33 7.36 8.32
C ARG A 252 -9.95 8.42 7.30
N ASN A 253 -8.77 9.03 7.44
CA ASN A 253 -8.42 10.24 6.71
C ASN A 253 -7.30 10.03 5.68
N ASN A 254 -6.47 9.00 5.85
CA ASN A 254 -5.32 8.76 4.98
C ASN A 254 -5.51 7.53 4.08
N ILE A 255 -6.34 6.57 4.49
CA ILE A 255 -6.64 5.38 3.68
C ILE A 255 -8.02 5.51 3.06
N ASP A 256 -8.11 5.19 1.77
CA ASP A 256 -9.37 5.00 1.05
C ASP A 256 -9.52 3.50 0.75
N PHE A 257 -10.60 2.92 1.26
CA PHE A 257 -10.90 1.49 1.12
C PHE A 257 -11.81 1.20 -0.08
N SER A 258 -12.11 2.21 -0.88
CA SER A 258 -12.91 2.09 -2.09
C SER A 258 -12.03 1.93 -3.34
N LEU A 259 -12.60 1.37 -4.39
CA LEU A 259 -12.03 1.38 -5.73
C LEU A 259 -13.02 2.07 -6.67
N ASP A 260 -13.34 3.34 -6.32
CA ASP A 260 -14.22 4.19 -7.08
C ASP A 260 -13.60 4.62 -8.43
N GLU A 261 -14.32 5.38 -9.22
CA GLU A 261 -13.88 5.77 -10.56
C GLU A 261 -12.61 6.63 -10.51
N GLU A 262 -12.44 7.51 -9.50
CA GLU A 262 -11.22 8.32 -9.36
C GLU A 262 -10.01 7.43 -9.06
N ASN A 263 -10.17 6.45 -8.17
CA ASN A 263 -9.15 5.46 -7.86
C ASN A 263 -8.82 4.58 -9.07
N ARG A 264 -9.83 4.14 -9.84
CA ARG A 264 -9.62 3.36 -11.07
C ARG A 264 -8.80 4.14 -12.10
N ARG A 265 -9.09 5.41 -12.30
CA ARG A 265 -8.31 6.30 -13.17
C ARG A 265 -6.87 6.47 -12.68
N GLY A 266 -6.67 6.60 -11.36
CA GLY A 266 -5.34 6.65 -10.75
C GLY A 266 -4.55 5.36 -10.98
N LEU A 267 -5.20 4.21 -10.84
CA LEU A 267 -4.62 2.89 -11.09
C LEU A 267 -4.20 2.71 -12.56
N GLU A 268 -5.06 3.09 -13.49
CA GLU A 268 -4.77 3.03 -14.94
C GLU A 268 -3.60 3.92 -15.32
N LEU A 269 -3.58 5.16 -14.79
CA LEU A 269 -2.47 6.08 -15.03
C LEU A 269 -1.16 5.53 -14.45
N TYR A 270 -1.19 4.93 -13.26
CA TYR A 270 -0.04 4.29 -12.64
C TYR A 270 0.54 3.18 -13.53
N PHE A 271 -0.32 2.31 -14.08
CA PHE A 271 0.12 1.25 -15.00
C PHE A 271 0.68 1.81 -16.32
N ALA A 272 0.07 2.88 -16.84
CA ALA A 272 0.56 3.55 -18.05
C ALA A 272 1.98 4.14 -17.84
N HIS A 273 2.23 4.80 -16.70
CA HIS A 273 3.57 5.30 -16.36
C HIS A 273 4.56 4.15 -16.16
N ALA A 274 4.16 3.07 -15.49
CA ALA A 274 5.02 1.89 -15.32
C ALA A 274 5.42 1.25 -16.67
N ALA A 275 4.48 1.13 -17.60
CA ALA A 275 4.74 0.62 -18.96
C ALA A 275 5.65 1.58 -19.75
N LYS A 276 5.36 2.89 -19.72
CA LYS A 276 6.18 3.92 -20.38
C LYS A 276 7.63 3.89 -19.95
N LEU A 277 7.90 3.58 -18.69
CA LEU A 277 9.26 3.49 -18.13
C LEU A 277 9.88 2.09 -18.22
N GLY A 278 9.19 1.12 -18.87
CA GLY A 278 9.69 -0.25 -18.99
C GLY A 278 9.71 -1.05 -17.67
N LEU A 279 8.98 -0.61 -16.64
CA LEU A 279 8.87 -1.29 -15.35
C LEU A 279 7.90 -2.49 -15.41
N ILE A 280 7.05 -2.52 -16.43
CA ILE A 280 6.24 -3.64 -16.92
C ILE A 280 6.30 -3.64 -18.46
N PRO A 281 6.11 -4.80 -19.14
CA PRO A 281 6.23 -4.85 -20.60
C PRO A 281 5.20 -3.98 -21.31
N GLN A 282 3.94 -4.13 -20.94
CA GLN A 282 2.77 -3.38 -21.44
C GLN A 282 1.68 -3.44 -20.39
N ALA A 283 0.93 -2.35 -20.22
CA ALA A 283 -0.23 -2.34 -19.35
C ALA A 283 -1.35 -3.22 -19.97
N LYS A 284 -1.75 -4.27 -19.25
CA LYS A 284 -2.92 -5.06 -19.60
C LYS A 284 -4.20 -4.41 -19.07
N PRO A 285 -5.35 -4.60 -19.73
CA PRO A 285 -6.63 -4.12 -19.22
C PRO A 285 -6.95 -4.64 -17.82
N ASN A 286 -7.66 -3.84 -17.04
CA ASN A 286 -8.18 -4.28 -15.75
C ASN A 286 -9.41 -5.18 -16.01
N GLU A 287 -9.35 -6.40 -15.50
CA GLU A 287 -10.46 -7.34 -15.51
C GLU A 287 -11.09 -7.40 -14.13
N TRP A 288 -12.39 -7.21 -14.09
CA TRP A 288 -13.15 -7.08 -12.85
C TRP A 288 -13.94 -8.37 -12.57
N ALA A 289 -13.95 -8.82 -11.35
CA ALA A 289 -14.83 -9.90 -10.91
C ALA A 289 -16.31 -9.45 -11.05
N ALA A 290 -17.17 -10.34 -11.52
CA ALA A 290 -18.59 -10.03 -11.65
C ALA A 290 -19.25 -9.79 -10.28
N THR A 291 -20.10 -8.78 -10.20
CA THR A 291 -20.94 -8.52 -9.02
C THR A 291 -22.25 -9.31 -9.08
N LYS A 292 -22.93 -9.46 -7.92
CA LYS A 292 -24.28 -10.09 -7.91
C LYS A 292 -25.29 -9.34 -8.80
N ALA A 293 -25.18 -8.02 -8.90
CA ALA A 293 -26.05 -7.21 -9.73
C ALA A 293 -25.86 -7.44 -11.22
N GLU A 294 -24.64 -7.76 -11.64
CA GLU A 294 -24.29 -8.08 -13.03
C GLU A 294 -24.65 -9.53 -13.39
N ALA A 295 -24.47 -10.46 -12.45
CA ALA A 295 -24.79 -11.88 -12.64
C ALA A 295 -26.31 -12.16 -12.81
N VAL A 296 -27.18 -11.28 -12.32
CA VAL A 296 -28.65 -11.41 -12.50
C VAL A 296 -29.10 -10.93 -13.89
N LYS A 297 -28.24 -10.26 -14.66
CA LYS A 297 -28.56 -9.74 -16.00
C LYS A 297 -28.12 -10.67 -17.15
N LEU A 298 -27.46 -11.77 -16.84
CA LEU A 298 -27.04 -12.84 -17.74
C LEU A 298 -27.93 -14.09 -17.57
#